data_ec2549d26d826b6e9819ce8183f1506b
#
_entry.id   ec2549d26d826b6e9819ce8183f1506b
#
_cell.length_a   1.000
_cell.length_b   1.000
_cell.length_c   1.000
_cell.angle_alpha   90.00
_cell.angle_beta   90.00
_cell.angle_gamma   90.00
#
_symmetry.space_group_name_H-M   'P 1'
#
loop_
_entity.id
_entity.type
_entity.pdbx_description
1 polymer ?
#
loop_
_entity_poly.entity_id
_entity_poly.type
_entity_poly.pdbx_seq_one_letter_code
_entity_poly.pdbx_strand_id
1 'polypeptide(L)'
;MINSVDNSNMFKSIYDFSSNIESAFEIGEKILLNNNYNSINRVVIAGMGGSAIGGDVVRLLLSSSNNIPITVSRDYNLPSWVDENSLVICSSYSGNTEETLSSFDDAKIKNSKIISISTGGILKDLTNKNDLDFIKIPSGLQPRAALAFSFVPIVFLLIKIGIIGQEILEKLKNSLPELRKARDLYSQDNENNPSYNLAHHIFKTFPVIYTQDNTTSIVARR
;
A
#
# COMPACT_ATOMS: atom_id res chain seq x y z
N MET A 1 26.23 17.69 3.50
CA MET A 1 26.66 16.31 3.87
C MET A 1 25.65 15.22 3.54
N ILE A 2 24.34 15.47 3.54
CA ILE A 2 23.30 14.48 3.17
C ILE A 2 23.49 13.94 1.75
N ASN A 3 23.88 14.78 0.79
CA ASN A 3 24.00 14.39 -0.63
C ASN A 3 25.08 13.34 -0.95
N SER A 4 26.04 13.08 -0.08
CA SER A 4 27.10 12.09 -0.33
C SER A 4 26.73 10.68 0.11
N VAL A 5 25.70 10.52 0.93
CA VAL A 5 25.23 9.24 1.47
C VAL A 5 23.87 8.82 0.87
N ASP A 6 23.02 9.79 0.53
CA ASP A 6 21.68 9.56 -0.02
C ASP A 6 21.64 9.68 -1.55
N ASN A 7 22.40 8.83 -2.22
CA ASN A 7 22.49 8.79 -3.70
C ASN A 7 21.13 8.52 -4.38
N SER A 8 20.19 7.91 -3.69
CA SER A 8 18.85 7.55 -4.19
C SER A 8 17.79 8.59 -3.84
N ASN A 9 18.15 9.70 -3.21
CA ASN A 9 17.24 10.77 -2.79
C ASN A 9 16.10 10.27 -1.90
N MET A 10 16.40 9.32 -1.00
CA MET A 10 15.42 8.71 -0.11
C MET A 10 14.85 9.72 0.87
N PHE A 11 15.68 10.65 1.36
CA PHE A 11 15.22 11.74 2.23
C PHE A 11 14.08 12.52 1.57
N LYS A 12 14.26 12.94 0.30
CA LYS A 12 13.21 13.65 -0.44
C LYS A 12 11.96 12.78 -0.62
N SER A 13 12.13 11.51 -0.91
CA SER A 13 11.01 10.58 -1.09
C SER A 13 10.18 10.41 0.20
N ILE A 14 10.83 10.43 1.37
CA ILE A 14 10.15 10.41 2.68
C ILE A 14 9.49 11.77 2.95
N TYR A 15 10.20 12.87 2.67
CA TYR A 15 9.69 14.22 2.84
C TYR A 15 8.41 14.46 2.04
N ASP A 16 8.34 13.98 0.81
CA ASP A 16 7.20 14.14 -0.09
C ASP A 16 6.02 13.23 0.25
N PHE A 17 6.05 12.43 1.32
CA PHE A 17 5.01 11.43 1.63
C PHE A 17 3.60 12.02 1.71
N SER A 18 3.42 13.19 2.34
CA SER A 18 2.11 13.85 2.40
C SER A 18 1.61 14.28 1.03
N SER A 19 2.49 14.78 0.16
CA SER A 19 2.16 15.17 -1.22
C SER A 19 1.85 13.93 -2.08
N ASN A 20 2.54 12.82 -1.83
CA ASN A 20 2.24 11.53 -2.48
C ASN A 20 0.86 11.00 -2.08
N ILE A 21 0.40 11.24 -0.84
CA ILE A 21 -0.98 10.92 -0.43
C ILE A 21 -1.98 11.75 -1.24
N GLU A 22 -1.75 13.06 -1.40
CA GLU A 22 -2.62 13.92 -2.21
C GLU A 22 -2.68 13.47 -3.67
N SER A 23 -1.54 13.17 -4.28
CA SER A 23 -1.48 12.62 -5.64
C SER A 23 -2.18 11.26 -5.75
N ALA A 24 -2.10 10.43 -4.70
CA ALA A 24 -2.80 9.15 -4.67
C ALA A 24 -4.32 9.32 -4.50
N PHE A 25 -4.81 10.39 -3.86
CA PHE A 25 -6.22 10.77 -3.85
C PHE A 25 -6.71 11.09 -5.25
N GLU A 26 -5.97 11.89 -6.03
CA GLU A 26 -6.33 12.21 -7.42
C GLU A 26 -6.45 10.96 -8.29
N ILE A 27 -5.57 9.97 -8.07
CA ILE A 27 -5.65 8.67 -8.75
C ILE A 27 -6.91 7.94 -8.33
N GLY A 28 -7.17 7.87 -7.02
CA GLY A 28 -8.33 7.20 -6.46
C GLY A 28 -9.66 7.75 -6.96
N GLU A 29 -9.79 9.07 -7.04
CA GLU A 29 -10.98 9.74 -7.58
C GLU A 29 -11.26 9.36 -9.04
N LYS A 30 -10.20 9.19 -9.85
CA LYS A 30 -10.26 8.84 -11.27
C LYS A 30 -10.43 7.34 -11.55
N ILE A 31 -10.43 6.46 -10.55
CA ILE A 31 -10.64 5.02 -10.77
C ILE A 31 -12.00 4.81 -11.43
N LEU A 32 -11.99 4.16 -12.58
CA LEU A 32 -13.17 3.65 -13.28
C LEU A 32 -13.09 2.13 -13.27
N LEU A 33 -14.20 1.48 -12.93
CA LEU A 33 -14.32 0.03 -12.90
C LEU A 33 -15.27 -0.40 -14.01
N ASN A 34 -14.85 -1.35 -14.85
CA ASN A 34 -15.61 -1.86 -15.97
C ASN A 34 -16.26 -3.22 -15.63
N ASN A 35 -15.72 -3.90 -14.64
CA ASN A 35 -16.19 -5.22 -14.22
C ASN A 35 -17.18 -5.14 -13.05
N ASN A 36 -17.92 -6.22 -12.85
CA ASN A 36 -18.89 -6.33 -11.76
C ASN A 36 -18.24 -6.95 -10.51
N TYR A 37 -18.32 -6.24 -9.40
CA TYR A 37 -17.79 -6.63 -8.09
C TYR A 37 -18.87 -6.88 -7.04
N ASN A 38 -20.09 -7.22 -7.47
CA ASN A 38 -21.16 -7.61 -6.56
C ASN A 38 -20.86 -8.94 -5.87
N SER A 39 -21.48 -9.17 -4.72
CA SER A 39 -21.40 -10.43 -3.95
C SER A 39 -20.03 -10.75 -3.35
N ILE A 40 -19.12 -9.77 -3.26
CA ILE A 40 -17.85 -9.96 -2.57
C ILE A 40 -18.09 -10.04 -1.06
N ASN A 41 -17.59 -11.10 -0.44
CA ASN A 41 -17.69 -11.33 0.99
C ASN A 41 -16.33 -11.42 1.71
N ARG A 42 -15.23 -11.32 0.97
CA ARG A 42 -13.86 -11.28 1.49
C ARG A 42 -12.89 -10.65 0.51
N VAL A 43 -11.83 -10.05 1.02
CA VAL A 43 -10.79 -9.39 0.22
C VAL A 43 -9.43 -9.98 0.54
N VAL A 44 -8.65 -10.28 -0.49
CA VAL A 44 -7.24 -10.62 -0.36
C VAL A 44 -6.41 -9.56 -1.09
N ILE A 45 -5.45 -8.98 -0.40
CA ILE A 45 -4.45 -8.09 -1.00
C ILE A 45 -3.18 -8.91 -1.17
N ALA A 46 -2.89 -9.32 -2.40
CA ALA A 46 -1.69 -10.09 -2.74
C ALA A 46 -0.56 -9.15 -3.15
N GLY A 47 0.57 -9.21 -2.46
CA GLY A 47 1.71 -8.35 -2.74
C GLY A 47 2.90 -8.63 -1.82
N MET A 48 4.06 -8.06 -2.16
CA MET A 48 5.30 -8.22 -1.42
C MET A 48 5.86 -6.87 -0.96
N GLY A 49 6.74 -6.87 0.04
CA GLY A 49 7.46 -5.67 0.48
C GLY A 49 6.55 -4.47 0.75
N GLY A 50 6.82 -3.35 0.09
CA GLY A 50 6.06 -2.11 0.21
C GLY A 50 4.58 -2.23 -0.18
N SER A 51 4.26 -3.02 -1.20
CA SER A 51 2.88 -3.26 -1.63
C SER A 51 2.08 -4.02 -0.58
N ALA A 52 2.68 -5.04 0.03
CA ALA A 52 2.04 -5.77 1.13
C ALA A 52 1.87 -4.91 2.39
N ILE A 53 2.83 -4.03 2.70
CA ILE A 53 2.69 -3.06 3.80
C ILE A 53 1.52 -2.11 3.54
N GLY A 54 1.32 -1.67 2.29
CA GLY A 54 0.13 -0.90 1.91
C GLY A 54 -1.16 -1.65 2.22
N GLY A 55 -1.21 -2.94 1.95
CA GLY A 55 -2.32 -3.83 2.33
C GLY A 55 -2.52 -3.91 3.85
N ASP A 56 -1.44 -4.03 4.63
CA ASP A 56 -1.54 -4.03 6.10
C ASP A 56 -2.10 -2.70 6.63
N VAL A 57 -1.70 -1.57 6.04
CA VAL A 57 -2.26 -0.25 6.39
C VAL A 57 -3.77 -0.23 6.13
N VAL A 58 -4.22 -0.71 4.97
CA VAL A 58 -5.66 -0.81 4.66
C VAL A 58 -6.38 -1.69 5.68
N ARG A 59 -5.86 -2.90 5.94
CA ARG A 59 -6.43 -3.83 6.92
C ARG A 59 -6.56 -3.21 8.30
N LEU A 60 -5.55 -2.45 8.72
CA LEU A 60 -5.56 -1.76 10.00
C LEU A 60 -6.58 -0.63 10.06
N LEU A 61 -6.57 0.25 9.05
CA LEU A 61 -7.49 1.39 8.97
C LEU A 61 -8.97 0.95 9.02
N LEU A 62 -9.26 -0.25 8.52
CA LEU A 62 -10.60 -0.79 8.39
C LEU A 62 -10.97 -1.81 9.48
N SER A 63 -10.05 -2.15 10.38
CA SER A 63 -10.24 -3.21 11.37
C SER A 63 -11.44 -3.02 12.31
N SER A 64 -11.86 -1.79 12.55
CA SER A 64 -12.99 -1.45 13.44
C SER A 64 -14.28 -1.08 12.70
N SER A 65 -14.26 -0.95 11.39
CA SER A 65 -15.39 -0.39 10.61
C SER A 65 -15.83 -1.28 9.44
N ASN A 66 -15.21 -2.44 9.26
CA ASN A 66 -15.48 -3.29 8.12
C ASN A 66 -16.03 -4.66 8.53
N ASN A 67 -17.12 -5.07 7.87
CA ASN A 67 -17.76 -6.38 8.10
C ASN A 67 -17.20 -7.49 7.20
N ILE A 68 -16.36 -7.16 6.23
CA ILE A 68 -15.76 -8.10 5.29
C ILE A 68 -14.31 -8.37 5.68
N PRO A 69 -13.87 -9.63 5.84
CA PRO A 69 -12.48 -9.95 6.16
C PRO A 69 -11.53 -9.44 5.09
N ILE A 70 -10.46 -8.74 5.50
CA ILE A 70 -9.36 -8.32 4.64
C ILE A 70 -8.09 -9.03 5.07
N THR A 71 -7.50 -9.80 4.16
CA THR A 71 -6.27 -10.56 4.39
C THR A 71 -5.17 -10.06 3.47
N VAL A 72 -3.94 -10.01 3.96
CA VAL A 72 -2.76 -9.70 3.14
C VAL A 72 -1.98 -10.99 2.89
N SER A 73 -1.87 -11.38 1.63
CA SER A 73 -1.08 -12.54 1.19
C SER A 73 0.30 -12.10 0.72
N ARG A 74 1.33 -12.81 1.21
CA ARG A 74 2.74 -12.61 0.86
C ARG A 74 3.37 -13.91 0.36
N ASP A 75 2.59 -14.68 -0.35
CA ASP A 75 2.97 -16.01 -0.81
C ASP A 75 2.71 -16.16 -2.30
N TYR A 76 3.24 -17.20 -2.90
CA TYR A 76 2.96 -17.60 -4.28
C TYR A 76 1.53 -18.08 -4.45
N ASN A 77 0.94 -18.68 -3.41
CA ASN A 77 -0.42 -19.21 -3.43
C ASN A 77 -1.35 -18.36 -2.56
N LEU A 78 -2.57 -18.22 -3.01
CA LEU A 78 -3.64 -17.62 -2.22
C LEU A 78 -4.13 -18.61 -1.15
N PRO A 79 -4.70 -18.12 -0.05
CA PRO A 79 -5.34 -18.97 0.93
C PRO A 79 -6.36 -19.93 0.29
N SER A 80 -6.46 -21.15 0.83
CA SER A 80 -7.32 -22.21 0.28
C SER A 80 -8.81 -21.86 0.24
N TRP A 81 -9.24 -20.94 1.10
CA TRP A 81 -10.63 -20.47 1.18
C TRP A 81 -11.02 -19.41 0.13
N VAL A 82 -10.08 -18.98 -0.70
CA VAL A 82 -10.36 -18.03 -1.79
C VAL A 82 -11.20 -18.72 -2.86
N ASP A 83 -12.27 -18.05 -3.30
CA ASP A 83 -13.29 -18.55 -4.24
C ASP A 83 -13.83 -17.43 -5.16
N GLU A 84 -14.89 -17.71 -5.88
CA GLU A 84 -15.55 -16.78 -6.80
C GLU A 84 -16.19 -15.55 -6.12
N ASN A 85 -16.44 -15.60 -4.81
CA ASN A 85 -16.94 -14.49 -3.99
C ASN A 85 -15.82 -13.67 -3.33
N SER A 86 -14.58 -14.00 -3.63
CA SER A 86 -13.40 -13.30 -3.13
C SER A 86 -12.95 -12.23 -4.12
N LEU A 87 -12.55 -11.05 -3.60
CA LEU A 87 -11.81 -10.06 -4.37
C LEU A 87 -10.33 -10.23 -4.09
N VAL A 88 -9.54 -10.49 -5.11
CA VAL A 88 -8.08 -10.52 -5.05
C VAL A 88 -7.52 -9.23 -5.67
N ILE A 89 -6.90 -8.40 -4.85
CA ILE A 89 -6.21 -7.18 -5.28
C ILE A 89 -4.73 -7.52 -5.44
N CYS A 90 -4.29 -7.70 -6.69
CA CYS A 90 -2.89 -7.95 -7.02
C CYS A 90 -2.12 -6.62 -7.02
N SER A 91 -1.34 -6.37 -5.97
CA SER A 91 -0.58 -5.12 -5.80
C SER A 91 0.92 -5.37 -5.95
N SER A 92 1.51 -4.80 -6.99
CA SER A 92 2.96 -4.85 -7.24
C SER A 92 3.44 -3.53 -7.82
N TYR A 93 4.34 -2.83 -7.12
CA TYR A 93 4.85 -1.55 -7.61
C TYR A 93 5.48 -1.70 -9.00
N SER A 94 6.38 -2.65 -9.20
CA SER A 94 7.01 -2.91 -10.51
C SER A 94 6.08 -3.60 -11.51
N GLY A 95 5.07 -4.33 -11.03
CA GLY A 95 4.24 -5.22 -11.86
C GLY A 95 4.94 -6.52 -12.28
N ASN A 96 6.12 -6.82 -11.70
CA ASN A 96 6.93 -7.98 -12.07
C ASN A 96 7.28 -8.89 -10.89
N THR A 97 6.62 -8.70 -9.74
CA THR A 97 6.86 -9.51 -8.54
C THR A 97 6.32 -10.91 -8.74
N GLU A 98 7.15 -11.93 -8.68
CA GLU A 98 6.81 -13.32 -9.01
C GLU A 98 5.65 -13.85 -8.16
N GLU A 99 5.68 -13.59 -6.85
CA GLU A 99 4.63 -14.03 -5.92
C GLU A 99 3.29 -13.38 -6.27
N THR A 100 3.29 -12.10 -6.68
CA THR A 100 2.06 -11.41 -7.08
C THR A 100 1.52 -11.93 -8.41
N LEU A 101 2.40 -12.25 -9.35
CA LEU A 101 2.02 -12.86 -10.63
C LEU A 101 1.46 -14.28 -10.42
N SER A 102 2.09 -15.08 -9.55
CA SER A 102 1.59 -16.39 -9.19
C SER A 102 0.22 -16.31 -8.49
N SER A 103 0.05 -15.35 -7.56
CA SER A 103 -1.25 -15.09 -6.92
C SER A 103 -2.32 -14.68 -7.91
N PHE A 104 -1.97 -13.92 -8.97
CA PHE A 104 -2.88 -13.57 -10.05
C PHE A 104 -3.36 -14.82 -10.81
N ASP A 105 -2.46 -15.73 -11.15
CA ASP A 105 -2.82 -16.97 -11.85
C ASP A 105 -3.66 -17.90 -10.96
N ASP A 106 -3.33 -18.02 -9.67
CA ASP A 106 -4.12 -18.80 -8.70
C ASP A 106 -5.54 -18.20 -8.51
N ALA A 107 -5.65 -16.87 -8.48
CA ALA A 107 -6.95 -16.18 -8.43
C ALA A 107 -7.83 -16.50 -9.65
N LYS A 108 -7.23 -16.59 -10.84
CA LYS A 108 -7.92 -17.02 -12.07
C LYS A 108 -8.42 -18.46 -11.97
N ILE A 109 -7.58 -19.37 -11.49
CA ILE A 109 -7.96 -20.79 -11.30
C ILE A 109 -9.14 -20.91 -10.34
N LYS A 110 -9.18 -20.07 -9.30
CA LYS A 110 -10.24 -20.02 -8.28
C LYS A 110 -11.48 -19.23 -8.72
N ASN A 111 -11.50 -18.70 -9.96
CA ASN A 111 -12.56 -17.84 -10.51
C ASN A 111 -12.85 -16.60 -9.65
N SER A 112 -11.88 -16.12 -8.89
CA SER A 112 -12.02 -14.94 -8.04
C SER A 112 -12.16 -13.65 -8.86
N LYS A 113 -12.75 -12.61 -8.27
CA LYS A 113 -12.69 -11.27 -8.84
C LYS A 113 -11.27 -10.72 -8.67
N ILE A 114 -10.71 -10.16 -9.73
CA ILE A 114 -9.30 -9.68 -9.72
C ILE A 114 -9.25 -8.22 -10.13
N ILE A 115 -8.48 -7.43 -9.39
CA ILE A 115 -8.08 -6.06 -9.74
C ILE A 115 -6.58 -5.96 -9.54
N SER A 116 -5.90 -5.29 -10.44
CA SER A 116 -4.44 -5.11 -10.35
C SER A 116 -4.07 -3.64 -10.15
N ILE A 117 -3.03 -3.43 -9.33
CA ILE A 117 -2.47 -2.10 -9.04
C ILE A 117 -0.96 -2.16 -9.27
N SER A 118 -0.46 -1.40 -10.24
CA SER A 118 1.00 -1.30 -10.49
C SER A 118 1.38 -0.08 -11.32
N THR A 119 2.69 0.15 -11.49
CA THR A 119 3.19 1.16 -12.44
C THR A 119 3.10 0.67 -13.90
N GLY A 120 3.02 -0.66 -14.11
CA GLY A 120 3.03 -1.32 -15.42
C GLY A 120 3.47 -2.78 -15.29
N GLY A 121 4.39 -3.21 -16.14
CA GLY A 121 5.00 -4.54 -16.12
C GLY A 121 4.07 -5.66 -16.57
N ILE A 122 4.49 -6.89 -16.34
CA ILE A 122 3.77 -8.12 -16.73
C ILE A 122 2.36 -8.14 -16.13
N LEU A 123 2.18 -7.66 -14.91
CA LEU A 123 0.88 -7.62 -14.23
C LEU A 123 -0.14 -6.79 -15.01
N LYS A 124 0.28 -5.63 -15.56
CA LYS A 124 -0.58 -4.81 -16.43
C LYS A 124 -0.99 -5.57 -17.70
N ASP A 125 -0.02 -6.25 -18.34
CA ASP A 125 -0.27 -6.96 -19.59
C ASP A 125 -1.21 -8.15 -19.36
N LEU A 126 -1.03 -8.89 -18.27
CA LEU A 126 -1.93 -9.97 -17.86
C LEU A 126 -3.33 -9.46 -17.55
N THR A 127 -3.45 -8.34 -16.84
CA THR A 127 -4.73 -7.73 -16.50
C THR A 127 -5.49 -7.32 -17.77
N ASN A 128 -4.83 -6.61 -18.69
CA ASN A 128 -5.42 -6.20 -19.95
C ASN A 128 -5.82 -7.38 -20.85
N LYS A 129 -4.96 -8.42 -20.93
CA LYS A 129 -5.25 -9.64 -21.72
C LYS A 129 -6.48 -10.40 -21.24
N ASN A 130 -6.86 -10.24 -19.98
CA ASN A 130 -8.01 -10.90 -19.38
C ASN A 130 -9.21 -9.95 -19.18
N ASP A 131 -9.21 -8.75 -19.78
CA ASP A 131 -10.25 -7.72 -19.68
C ASP A 131 -10.61 -7.39 -18.21
N LEU A 132 -9.61 -7.37 -17.32
CA LEU A 132 -9.75 -7.05 -15.90
C LEU A 132 -9.42 -5.58 -15.62
N ASP A 133 -9.87 -5.07 -14.48
CA ASP A 133 -9.62 -3.69 -14.09
C ASP A 133 -8.18 -3.48 -13.58
N PHE A 134 -7.54 -2.45 -14.11
CA PHE A 134 -6.17 -2.06 -13.80
C PHE A 134 -6.10 -0.63 -13.27
N ILE A 135 -5.48 -0.46 -12.11
CA ILE A 135 -5.22 0.84 -11.51
C ILE A 135 -3.73 1.17 -11.70
N LYS A 136 -3.47 2.17 -12.53
CA LYS A 136 -2.09 2.64 -12.76
C LYS A 136 -1.65 3.60 -11.66
N ILE A 137 -0.47 3.35 -11.09
CA ILE A 137 0.20 4.23 -10.13
C ILE A 137 1.48 4.81 -10.73
N PRO A 138 2.01 5.94 -10.21
CA PRO A 138 3.22 6.57 -10.72
C PRO A 138 4.45 5.69 -10.53
N SER A 139 5.36 5.71 -11.51
CA SER A 139 6.70 5.12 -11.45
C SER A 139 7.73 6.14 -10.95
N GLY A 140 8.97 5.69 -10.73
CA GLY A 140 10.11 6.58 -10.42
C GLY A 140 10.44 6.69 -8.94
N LEU A 141 9.64 6.10 -8.05
CA LEU A 141 9.96 6.03 -6.62
C LEU A 141 10.62 4.69 -6.28
N GLN A 142 11.40 4.69 -5.20
CA GLN A 142 11.78 3.44 -4.56
C GLN A 142 10.50 2.74 -4.03
N PRO A 143 10.32 1.43 -4.19
CA PRO A 143 9.09 0.73 -3.75
C PRO A 143 8.74 1.01 -2.28
N ARG A 144 9.74 1.15 -1.42
CA ARG A 144 9.56 1.51 -0.02
C ARG A 144 8.97 2.91 0.16
N ALA A 145 9.32 3.87 -0.69
CA ALA A 145 8.84 5.25 -0.63
C ALA A 145 7.45 5.42 -1.27
N ALA A 146 6.97 4.43 -2.03
CA ALA A 146 5.69 4.48 -2.74
C ALA A 146 4.48 4.06 -1.88
N LEU A 147 4.59 4.10 -0.55
CA LEU A 147 3.54 3.60 0.37
C LEU A 147 2.17 4.26 0.11
N ALA A 148 2.13 5.57 -0.12
CA ALA A 148 0.89 6.28 -0.42
C ALA A 148 0.13 5.65 -1.60
N PHE A 149 0.85 5.32 -2.66
CA PHE A 149 0.30 4.68 -3.86
C PHE A 149 -0.02 3.19 -3.67
N SER A 150 0.45 2.57 -2.57
CA SER A 150 0.15 1.18 -2.25
C SER A 150 -1.12 1.02 -1.42
N PHE A 151 -1.58 2.04 -0.66
CA PHE A 151 -2.77 1.90 0.17
C PHE A 151 -3.94 2.82 -0.23
N VAL A 152 -3.69 4.08 -0.61
CA VAL A 152 -4.77 5.02 -0.91
C VAL A 152 -5.65 4.56 -2.08
N PRO A 153 -5.11 4.11 -3.23
CA PRO A 153 -5.94 3.58 -4.31
C PRO A 153 -6.78 2.38 -3.91
N ILE A 154 -6.29 1.52 -2.99
CA ILE A 154 -7.07 0.40 -2.46
C ILE A 154 -8.26 0.90 -1.63
N VAL A 155 -8.07 1.93 -0.80
CA VAL A 155 -9.17 2.54 -0.03
C VAL A 155 -10.25 3.07 -0.98
N PHE A 156 -9.87 3.82 -2.01
CA PHE A 156 -10.82 4.33 -3.01
C PHE A 156 -11.54 3.20 -3.76
N LEU A 157 -10.80 2.16 -4.13
CA LEU A 157 -11.37 0.98 -4.77
C LEU A 157 -12.45 0.35 -3.89
N LEU A 158 -12.15 0.08 -2.62
CA LEU A 158 -13.09 -0.55 -1.68
C LEU A 158 -14.34 0.30 -1.45
N ILE A 159 -14.22 1.63 -1.48
CA ILE A 159 -15.37 2.55 -1.44
C ILE A 159 -16.20 2.43 -2.72
N LYS A 160 -15.56 2.46 -3.89
CA LYS A 160 -16.26 2.42 -5.19
C LYS A 160 -17.05 1.13 -5.40
N ILE A 161 -16.57 0.01 -4.85
CA ILE A 161 -17.29 -1.28 -4.90
C ILE A 161 -18.23 -1.48 -3.71
N GLY A 162 -18.38 -0.48 -2.83
CA GLY A 162 -19.37 -0.49 -1.75
C GLY A 162 -19.01 -1.35 -0.54
N ILE A 163 -17.74 -1.74 -0.37
CA ILE A 163 -17.29 -2.52 0.79
C ILE A 163 -17.13 -1.64 2.03
N ILE A 164 -16.69 -0.39 1.87
CA ILE A 164 -16.47 0.55 2.97
C ILE A 164 -17.12 1.91 2.69
N GLY A 165 -17.40 2.67 3.74
CA GLY A 165 -17.95 4.03 3.65
C GLY A 165 -16.90 5.09 3.30
N GLN A 166 -17.35 6.28 2.93
CA GLN A 166 -16.50 7.40 2.52
C GLN A 166 -15.82 8.14 3.69
N GLU A 167 -16.27 7.94 4.92
CA GLU A 167 -15.77 8.60 6.12
C GLU A 167 -14.27 8.37 6.36
N ILE A 168 -13.71 7.29 5.82
CA ILE A 168 -12.28 7.01 5.90
C ILE A 168 -11.45 8.01 5.10
N LEU A 169 -11.97 8.52 3.98
CA LEU A 169 -11.27 9.54 3.17
C LEU A 169 -11.16 10.86 3.92
N GLU A 170 -12.21 11.25 4.65
CA GLU A 170 -12.18 12.46 5.48
C GLU A 170 -11.14 12.31 6.60
N LYS A 171 -11.09 11.16 7.27
CA LYS A 171 -10.07 10.88 8.29
C LYS A 171 -8.66 10.98 7.72
N LEU A 172 -8.42 10.42 6.53
CA LEU A 172 -7.13 10.51 5.86
C LEU A 172 -6.79 11.96 5.46
N LYS A 173 -7.74 12.71 4.90
CA LYS A 173 -7.54 14.13 4.56
C LYS A 173 -7.20 14.95 5.80
N ASN A 174 -7.93 14.73 6.90
CA ASN A 174 -7.72 15.45 8.15
C ASN A 174 -6.39 15.10 8.85
N SER A 175 -5.75 14.00 8.51
CA SER A 175 -4.41 13.64 9.01
C SER A 175 -3.26 14.38 8.30
N LEU A 176 -3.48 14.93 7.11
CA LEU A 176 -2.42 15.55 6.30
C LEU A 176 -1.72 16.74 6.98
N PRO A 177 -2.42 17.67 7.67
CA PRO A 177 -1.76 18.75 8.39
C PRO A 177 -0.79 18.25 9.48
N GLU A 178 -1.17 17.22 10.24
CA GLU A 178 -0.30 16.63 11.26
C GLU A 178 0.89 15.88 10.65
N LEU A 179 0.69 15.18 9.54
CA LEU A 179 1.79 14.56 8.80
C LEU A 179 2.81 15.60 8.30
N ARG A 180 2.33 16.75 7.79
CA ARG A 180 3.21 17.83 7.36
C ARG A 180 3.98 18.44 8.54
N LYS A 181 3.32 18.67 9.65
CA LYS A 181 3.96 19.16 10.87
C LYS A 181 5.03 18.19 11.39
N ALA A 182 4.72 16.89 11.42
CA ALA A 182 5.70 15.86 11.78
C ALA A 182 6.87 15.81 10.79
N ARG A 183 6.60 15.89 9.48
CA ARG A 183 7.62 15.98 8.44
C ARG A 183 8.57 17.16 8.69
N ASP A 184 8.02 18.34 8.94
CA ASP A 184 8.82 19.57 9.11
C ASP A 184 9.69 19.48 10.39
N LEU A 185 9.18 18.84 11.45
CA LEU A 185 9.97 18.56 12.65
C LEU A 185 11.08 17.52 12.36
N TYR A 186 10.75 16.41 11.70
CA TYR A 186 11.70 15.31 11.44
C TYR A 186 12.70 15.62 10.32
N SER A 187 12.53 16.72 9.60
CA SER A 187 13.48 17.18 8.59
C SER A 187 14.53 18.15 9.11
N GLN A 188 14.44 18.59 10.36
CA GLN A 188 15.42 19.51 10.98
C GLN A 188 16.74 18.80 11.26
N ASP A 189 17.85 19.47 10.96
CA ASP A 189 19.21 18.96 11.25
C ASP A 189 19.70 19.54 12.59
N ASN A 190 18.98 19.27 13.66
CA ASN A 190 19.29 19.74 15.00
C ASN A 190 18.63 18.87 16.10
N GLU A 191 18.95 19.18 17.36
CA GLU A 191 18.48 18.44 18.54
C GLU A 191 16.96 18.51 18.77
N ASN A 192 16.23 19.40 18.12
CA ASN A 192 14.76 19.42 18.20
C ASN A 192 14.13 18.28 17.40
N ASN A 193 14.87 17.65 16.51
CA ASN A 193 14.43 16.51 15.72
C ASN A 193 14.62 15.19 16.50
N PRO A 194 13.54 14.49 16.90
CA PRO A 194 13.65 13.21 17.60
C PRO A 194 14.40 12.13 16.80
N SER A 195 14.29 12.15 15.46
CA SER A 195 15.01 11.21 14.59
C SER A 195 16.51 11.47 14.57
N TYR A 196 16.92 12.74 14.63
CA TYR A 196 18.32 13.12 14.76
C TYR A 196 18.91 12.60 16.08
N ASN A 197 18.22 12.80 17.19
CA ASN A 197 18.63 12.31 18.51
C ASN A 197 18.70 10.78 18.53
N LEU A 198 17.70 10.09 17.96
CA LEU A 198 17.70 8.64 17.85
C LEU A 198 18.89 8.14 17.02
N ALA A 199 19.19 8.79 15.89
CA ALA A 199 20.31 8.43 15.04
C ALA A 199 21.64 8.50 15.80
N HIS A 200 21.84 9.52 16.64
CA HIS A 200 23.03 9.61 17.51
C HIS A 200 23.10 8.48 18.53
N HIS A 201 21.98 8.08 19.11
CA HIS A 201 21.93 6.99 20.10
C HIS A 201 22.25 5.62 19.49
N ILE A 202 21.76 5.36 18.28
CA ILE A 202 21.98 4.06 17.61
C ILE A 202 23.28 4.01 16.78
N PHE A 203 23.97 5.14 16.64
CA PHE A 203 25.24 5.19 15.89
C PHE A 203 26.27 4.20 16.46
N LYS A 204 26.85 3.35 15.60
CA LYS A 204 27.75 2.24 15.95
C LYS A 204 27.18 1.17 16.89
N THR A 205 25.85 1.09 17.00
CA THR A 205 25.16 0.00 17.70
C THR A 205 24.51 -0.95 16.71
N PHE A 206 23.98 -2.07 17.21
CA PHE A 206 23.12 -2.98 16.45
C PHE A 206 21.69 -2.84 16.99
N PRO A 207 20.85 -2.00 16.35
CA PRO A 207 19.51 -1.78 16.84
C PRO A 207 18.63 -3.00 16.61
N VAL A 208 17.81 -3.37 17.60
CA VAL A 208 16.82 -4.44 17.54
C VAL A 208 15.44 -3.84 17.83
N ILE A 209 14.48 -4.09 16.96
CA ILE A 209 13.12 -3.56 17.07
C ILE A 209 12.17 -4.69 17.51
N TYR A 210 11.55 -4.54 18.67
CA TYR A 210 10.51 -5.41 19.19
C TYR A 210 9.14 -4.72 19.06
N THR A 211 8.11 -5.47 18.65
CA THR A 211 6.78 -4.94 18.49
C THR A 211 5.71 -6.01 18.69
N GLN A 212 4.49 -5.61 19.03
CA GLN A 212 3.31 -6.48 19.00
C GLN A 212 2.76 -6.59 17.58
N ASP A 213 2.02 -7.65 17.28
CA ASP A 213 1.34 -7.83 15.99
C ASP A 213 0.05 -6.98 15.92
N ASN A 214 0.25 -5.67 15.86
CA ASN A 214 -0.80 -4.65 15.75
C ASN A 214 -0.32 -3.49 14.86
N THR A 215 -0.79 -2.27 15.10
CA THR A 215 -0.34 -1.04 14.42
C THR A 215 1.17 -0.89 14.40
N THR A 216 1.84 -1.21 15.51
CA THR A 216 3.28 -1.03 15.64
C THR A 216 4.07 -2.02 14.79
N SER A 217 3.53 -3.21 14.47
CA SER A 217 4.22 -4.17 13.58
C SER A 217 4.34 -3.64 12.14
N ILE A 218 3.36 -2.88 11.69
CA ILE A 218 3.39 -2.25 10.36
C ILE A 218 4.50 -1.22 10.30
N VAL A 219 4.62 -0.39 11.34
CA VAL A 219 5.68 0.62 11.47
C VAL A 219 7.05 -0.04 11.54
N ALA A 220 7.21 -1.10 12.35
CA ALA A 220 8.47 -1.80 12.51
C ALA A 220 8.96 -2.50 11.23
N ARG A 221 8.04 -3.00 10.39
CA ARG A 221 8.37 -3.60 9.08
C ARG A 221 8.74 -2.55 8.04
N ARG A 222 8.31 -1.31 8.25
CA ARG A 222 8.56 -0.18 7.37
C ARG A 222 9.97 0.39 7.55
#